data_0722730803cb8f384e4815938a943b1e
#
_entry.id   0722730803cb8f384e4815938a943b1e
#
_cell.length_a   1.000
_cell.length_b   1.000
_cell.length_c   1.000
_cell.angle_alpha   90.00
_cell.angle_beta   90.00
_cell.angle_gamma   90.00
#
_symmetry.space_group_name_H-M   'P 1'
#
loop_
_entity.id
_entity.type
_entity.pdbx_description
1 polymer ?
#
loop_
_entity_poly.entity_id
_entity_poly.type
_entity_poly.pdbx_seq_one_letter_code
_entity_poly.pdbx_strand_id
1 'polypeptide(L)'
;MPSFGLGESIPSDTAHAVSVSLPTWKANVGYEEGQQWVVDKMVTGYPRFFIHKSIQALASDIVSRFGQPQQQAMLFPTRKTAQRCYAFIQDKAPRELQTNLQIVNLALSASASVPHVLQSISPSISAVFFVPDAFPIAKQYWQHSGDGISSRRAEFCHGLLKDGLLVSVGPSPAPRSPGVPNAKVFRGPRRYQRPASIDATNGGSSHAANQRDEKNGSPTQGSDTETIESSRFLEERFGRNLDLSKVNNAKSAIRRRIAGVLAGDVDLATKLPTMDSTARGVNNFREDDIYLTPCGMNAIFTAHQTLLKAREPLKSINFGFPYVDTLKILQKFGPGAVFYGHASSADLDDLEAQLKGGARFLSLFCEFPGNPLLACPDLVRIRKLADEYDFAVVIDETIGTFVNVNVLPYADVVVSSLTKIFSGDCNVMGGGLVLNPGSRYYGALKHALDDTFEEKNYWAEDVMFMERNSRDFKSRIDRANANAEAICEVLMAHPNVRNVYYPRFNDSRPNYEACRTPHGGYGGLLLGTNFTLTSPYVLLAHYQELEWAASYGVDPSLVRVSVGLEDMELLKSVFARALKATEEVTTESK
;
A
#
# COMPACT_ATOMS: atom_id res chain seq x y z
N MET A 1 8.91 -14.69 22.38
CA MET A 1 8.62 -13.99 21.12
C MET A 1 9.65 -14.46 20.11
N PRO A 2 9.29 -14.68 18.85
CA PRO A 2 10.29 -14.97 17.83
C PRO A 2 11.26 -13.78 17.74
N SER A 3 12.55 -14.04 17.82
CA SER A 3 13.58 -13.03 17.59
C SER A 3 13.86 -12.98 16.09
N PHE A 4 13.51 -11.89 15.43
CA PHE A 4 13.86 -11.68 14.03
C PHE A 4 15.31 -11.20 13.92
N GLY A 5 16.07 -11.77 13.00
CA GLY A 5 17.41 -11.31 12.66
C GLY A 5 17.40 -9.98 11.90
N LEU A 6 18.56 -9.31 11.83
CA LEU A 6 18.72 -8.10 11.05
C LEU A 6 18.49 -8.38 9.56
N GLY A 7 17.58 -7.62 8.95
CA GLY A 7 17.28 -7.69 7.52
C GLY A 7 16.30 -8.80 7.12
N GLU A 8 15.81 -9.60 8.07
CA GLU A 8 14.80 -10.62 7.80
C GLU A 8 13.44 -10.02 7.49
N SER A 9 12.62 -10.74 6.73
CA SER A 9 11.24 -10.37 6.47
C SER A 9 10.40 -10.45 7.74
N ILE A 10 9.39 -9.60 7.83
CA ILE A 10 8.37 -9.62 8.87
C ILE A 10 6.98 -9.83 8.21
N PRO A 11 6.28 -10.95 8.48
CA PRO A 11 6.72 -12.17 9.19
C PRO A 11 7.92 -12.88 8.54
N SER A 12 8.61 -13.75 9.31
CA SER A 12 9.74 -14.55 8.79
C SER A 12 9.32 -15.35 7.54
N ASP A 13 10.28 -15.57 6.63
CA ASP A 13 10.11 -16.37 5.41
C ASP A 13 8.94 -15.92 4.50
N THR A 14 8.50 -14.66 4.64
CA THR A 14 7.41 -14.12 3.84
C THR A 14 7.92 -13.65 2.49
N ALA A 15 7.55 -14.36 1.44
CA ALA A 15 7.85 -13.94 0.07
C ALA A 15 7.16 -12.59 -0.26
N HIS A 16 7.89 -11.69 -0.91
CA HIS A 16 7.42 -10.35 -1.26
C HIS A 16 7.01 -9.49 -0.06
N ALA A 17 7.60 -9.74 1.12
CA ALA A 17 7.31 -8.98 2.32
C ALA A 17 7.52 -7.47 2.09
N VAL A 18 6.65 -6.68 2.70
CA VAL A 18 6.71 -5.22 2.70
C VAL A 18 7.24 -4.64 4.01
N SER A 19 7.71 -5.51 4.91
CA SER A 19 8.29 -5.16 6.20
C SER A 19 9.59 -5.90 6.43
N VAL A 20 10.54 -5.25 7.14
CA VAL A 20 11.87 -5.78 7.42
C VAL A 20 12.22 -5.53 8.88
N SER A 21 12.98 -6.44 9.48
CA SER A 21 13.44 -6.36 10.86
C SER A 21 14.71 -5.52 10.97
N LEU A 22 14.65 -4.49 11.79
CA LEU A 22 15.79 -3.69 12.27
C LEU A 22 15.82 -3.76 13.81
N PRO A 23 16.33 -4.85 14.40
CA PRO A 23 16.04 -5.22 15.80
C PRO A 23 16.78 -4.39 16.85
N THR A 24 17.74 -3.53 16.45
CA THR A 24 18.51 -2.71 17.38
C THR A 24 18.49 -1.24 16.97
N TRP A 25 18.71 -0.35 17.95
CA TRP A 25 18.87 1.09 17.67
C TRP A 25 19.96 1.35 16.63
N LYS A 26 21.13 0.69 16.78
CA LYS A 26 22.23 0.80 15.84
C LYS A 26 21.85 0.37 14.42
N ALA A 27 21.01 -0.66 14.27
CA ALA A 27 20.54 -1.12 12.99
C ALA A 27 19.59 -0.10 12.34
N ASN A 28 18.73 0.56 13.13
CA ASN A 28 17.85 1.61 12.63
C ASN A 28 18.65 2.83 12.14
N VAL A 29 19.61 3.32 12.93
CA VAL A 29 20.51 4.42 12.52
C VAL A 29 21.29 4.02 11.27
N GLY A 30 21.91 2.84 11.26
CA GLY A 30 22.68 2.36 10.12
C GLY A 30 21.85 2.22 8.83
N TYR A 31 20.57 1.90 8.94
CA TYR A 31 19.65 1.87 7.80
C TYR A 31 19.42 3.27 7.22
N GLU A 32 19.11 4.26 8.07
CA GLU A 32 18.86 5.64 7.64
C GLU A 32 20.11 6.32 7.06
N GLU A 33 21.30 5.94 7.55
CA GLU A 33 22.59 6.40 7.04
C GLU A 33 23.06 5.60 5.79
N GLY A 34 22.33 4.57 5.37
CA GLY A 34 22.68 3.73 4.23
C GLY A 34 23.95 2.90 4.45
N GLN A 35 24.26 2.57 5.71
CA GLN A 35 25.45 1.81 6.06
C GLN A 35 25.41 0.40 5.45
N GLN A 36 26.48 0.02 4.75
CA GLN A 36 26.53 -1.20 3.93
C GLN A 36 26.26 -2.48 4.76
N TRP A 37 26.74 -2.54 6.00
CA TRP A 37 26.55 -3.70 6.88
C TRP A 37 25.08 -3.98 7.22
N VAL A 38 24.18 -2.95 7.15
CA VAL A 38 22.72 -3.12 7.28
C VAL A 38 22.13 -3.52 5.94
N VAL A 39 22.43 -2.73 4.88
CA VAL A 39 21.84 -2.90 3.55
C VAL A 39 22.13 -4.29 2.97
N ASP A 40 23.35 -4.82 3.16
CA ASP A 40 23.72 -6.17 2.69
C ASP A 40 22.91 -7.30 3.35
N LYS A 41 22.49 -7.09 4.58
CA LYS A 41 21.68 -8.06 5.33
C LYS A 41 20.21 -8.08 4.89
N MET A 42 19.73 -7.01 4.28
CA MET A 42 18.32 -6.88 3.92
C MET A 42 17.94 -7.85 2.80
N VAL A 43 17.03 -8.77 3.08
CA VAL A 43 16.40 -9.63 2.07
C VAL A 43 15.20 -8.96 1.42
N THR A 44 14.56 -8.06 2.17
CA THR A 44 13.44 -7.22 1.73
C THR A 44 13.54 -5.86 2.42
N GLY A 45 12.57 -4.97 2.18
CA GLY A 45 12.46 -3.68 2.82
C GLY A 45 11.13 -3.03 2.48
N TYR A 46 10.81 -1.92 3.16
CA TYR A 46 9.57 -1.20 2.84
C TYR A 46 9.64 -0.68 1.40
N PRO A 47 8.68 -1.08 0.51
CA PRO A 47 8.83 -0.93 -0.94
C PRO A 47 8.85 0.51 -1.46
N ARG A 48 8.76 1.49 -0.60
CA ARG A 48 8.92 2.92 -0.90
C ARG A 48 10.39 3.37 -0.81
N PHE A 49 11.17 2.75 0.05
CA PHE A 49 12.57 3.10 0.24
C PHE A 49 13.52 2.09 -0.38
N PHE A 50 13.09 0.83 -0.42
CA PHE A 50 13.89 -0.30 -0.87
C PHE A 50 13.33 -0.88 -2.16
N ILE A 51 14.10 -0.77 -3.25
CA ILE A 51 13.77 -1.44 -4.52
C ILE A 51 14.11 -2.92 -4.35
N HIS A 52 13.08 -3.78 -4.40
CA HIS A 52 13.21 -5.21 -4.15
C HIS A 52 14.22 -5.88 -5.10
N LYS A 53 14.97 -6.88 -4.60
CA LYS A 53 16.02 -7.59 -5.37
C LYS A 53 15.51 -8.18 -6.69
N SER A 54 14.27 -8.69 -6.74
CA SER A 54 13.65 -9.17 -7.98
C SER A 54 13.47 -8.06 -9.03
N ILE A 55 13.15 -6.83 -8.59
CA ILE A 55 13.01 -5.66 -9.48
C ILE A 55 14.38 -5.26 -10.01
N GLN A 56 15.40 -5.22 -9.14
CA GLN A 56 16.77 -4.89 -9.53
C GLN A 56 17.34 -5.91 -10.52
N ALA A 57 17.10 -7.22 -10.29
CA ALA A 57 17.54 -8.29 -11.18
C ALA A 57 16.90 -8.19 -12.57
N LEU A 58 15.59 -7.91 -12.63
CA LEU A 58 14.90 -7.67 -13.91
C LEU A 58 15.44 -6.41 -14.61
N ALA A 59 15.63 -5.31 -13.87
CA ALA A 59 16.18 -4.08 -14.44
C ALA A 59 17.57 -4.29 -15.03
N SER A 60 18.45 -5.00 -14.32
CA SER A 60 19.80 -5.34 -14.81
C SER A 60 19.76 -6.21 -16.07
N ASP A 61 18.87 -7.22 -16.14
CA ASP A 61 18.72 -8.06 -17.34
C ASP A 61 18.19 -7.25 -18.54
N ILE A 62 17.22 -6.35 -18.31
CA ILE A 62 16.69 -5.44 -19.34
C ILE A 62 17.80 -4.48 -19.85
N VAL A 63 18.58 -3.88 -18.93
CA VAL A 63 19.70 -3.01 -19.32
C VAL A 63 20.73 -3.77 -20.12
N SER A 64 21.10 -4.99 -19.73
CA SER A 64 22.08 -5.81 -20.45
C SER A 64 21.67 -6.16 -21.88
N ARG A 65 20.35 -6.31 -22.13
CA ARG A 65 19.80 -6.68 -23.45
C ARG A 65 19.52 -5.48 -24.35
N PHE A 66 19.05 -4.38 -23.78
CA PHE A 66 18.48 -3.26 -24.53
C PHE A 66 19.16 -1.92 -24.26
N GLY A 67 19.97 -1.82 -23.20
CA GLY A 67 20.64 -0.60 -22.77
C GLY A 67 22.03 -0.42 -23.37
N GLN A 68 22.65 0.71 -23.04
CA GLN A 68 24.05 1.01 -23.30
C GLN A 68 24.90 0.66 -22.05
N PRO A 69 26.22 0.48 -22.20
CA PRO A 69 27.11 0.30 -21.06
C PRO A 69 26.94 1.42 -20.02
N GLN A 70 26.93 1.04 -18.74
CA GLN A 70 26.76 1.95 -17.59
C GLN A 70 25.38 2.61 -17.40
N GLN A 71 24.38 2.31 -18.23
CA GLN A 71 23.02 2.77 -17.93
C GLN A 71 22.40 2.00 -16.77
N GLN A 72 21.44 2.66 -16.11
CA GLN A 72 20.51 2.06 -15.15
C GLN A 72 19.09 2.19 -15.68
N ALA A 73 18.16 1.43 -15.09
CA ALA A 73 16.76 1.50 -15.48
C ALA A 73 15.83 1.52 -14.27
N MET A 74 14.77 2.34 -14.38
CA MET A 74 13.60 2.29 -13.49
C MET A 74 12.44 1.63 -14.23
N LEU A 75 11.76 0.67 -13.56
CA LEU A 75 10.75 -0.17 -14.19
C LEU A 75 9.32 0.26 -13.80
N PHE A 76 8.47 0.33 -14.81
CA PHE A 76 7.07 0.75 -14.70
C PHE A 76 6.14 -0.27 -15.34
N PRO A 77 4.86 -0.33 -14.92
CA PRO A 77 3.89 -1.28 -15.44
C PRO A 77 3.49 -1.00 -16.89
N THR A 78 3.46 0.26 -17.31
CA THR A 78 3.00 0.67 -18.63
C THR A 78 3.87 1.78 -19.22
N ARG A 79 3.75 1.97 -20.54
CA ARG A 79 4.42 3.08 -21.24
C ARG A 79 4.01 4.44 -20.68
N LYS A 80 2.74 4.61 -20.33
CA LYS A 80 2.21 5.88 -19.82
C LYS A 80 2.85 6.27 -18.48
N THR A 81 2.99 5.31 -17.55
CA THR A 81 3.70 5.54 -16.29
C THR A 81 5.18 5.81 -16.51
N ALA A 82 5.84 5.09 -17.42
CA ALA A 82 7.22 5.33 -17.79
C ALA A 82 7.42 6.73 -18.42
N GLN A 83 6.49 7.19 -19.23
CA GLN A 83 6.53 8.54 -19.82
C GLN A 83 6.46 9.65 -18.77
N ARG A 84 5.69 9.46 -17.68
CA ARG A 84 5.67 10.41 -16.56
C ARG A 84 7.04 10.51 -15.87
N CYS A 85 7.68 9.37 -15.61
CA CYS A 85 9.04 9.36 -15.05
C CYS A 85 10.04 10.01 -15.99
N TYR A 86 9.99 9.67 -17.27
CA TYR A 86 10.84 10.26 -18.30
C TYR A 86 10.71 11.79 -18.33
N ALA A 87 9.48 12.31 -18.37
CA ALA A 87 9.21 13.75 -18.35
C ALA A 87 9.70 14.41 -17.05
N PHE A 88 9.55 13.72 -15.91
CA PHE A 88 10.05 14.22 -14.63
C PHE A 88 11.58 14.33 -14.61
N ILE A 89 12.31 13.34 -15.15
CA ILE A 89 13.76 13.41 -15.27
C ILE A 89 14.15 14.56 -16.22
N GLN A 90 13.46 14.72 -17.36
CA GLN A 90 13.71 15.83 -18.28
C GLN A 90 13.52 17.21 -17.64
N ASP A 91 12.51 17.35 -16.77
CA ASP A 91 12.23 18.63 -16.09
C ASP A 91 13.23 18.93 -14.96
N LYS A 92 13.63 17.92 -14.20
CA LYS A 92 14.40 18.11 -12.95
C LYS A 92 15.91 17.88 -13.10
N ALA A 93 16.35 17.10 -14.08
CA ALA A 93 17.76 16.79 -14.24
C ALA A 93 18.49 17.90 -15.03
N PRO A 94 19.74 18.23 -14.66
CA PRO A 94 20.64 19.00 -15.49
C PRO A 94 20.78 18.40 -16.88
N ARG A 95 21.03 19.23 -17.90
CA ARG A 95 21.11 18.77 -19.32
C ARG A 95 22.12 17.66 -19.54
N GLU A 96 23.21 17.66 -18.80
CA GLU A 96 24.28 16.67 -18.86
C GLU A 96 23.79 15.28 -18.47
N LEU A 97 22.83 15.19 -17.54
CA LEU A 97 22.23 13.94 -17.05
C LEU A 97 21.06 13.44 -17.91
N GLN A 98 20.59 14.25 -18.87
CA GLN A 98 19.52 13.85 -19.80
C GLN A 98 20.04 13.07 -21.01
N THR A 99 21.33 12.89 -21.13
CA THR A 99 21.95 12.14 -22.23
C THR A 99 21.53 10.65 -22.17
N ASN A 100 21.20 10.10 -23.33
CA ASN A 100 20.77 8.70 -23.50
C ASN A 100 19.51 8.31 -22.69
N LEU A 101 18.71 9.30 -22.26
CA LEU A 101 17.41 9.05 -21.64
C LEU A 101 16.47 8.44 -22.67
N GLN A 102 15.95 7.25 -22.42
CA GLN A 102 15.08 6.52 -23.35
C GLN A 102 14.08 5.61 -22.63
N ILE A 103 13.00 5.22 -23.34
CA ILE A 103 12.04 4.25 -22.85
C ILE A 103 12.07 3.02 -23.74
N VAL A 104 12.21 1.85 -23.13
CA VAL A 104 12.02 0.55 -23.77
C VAL A 104 10.75 -0.09 -23.23
N ASN A 105 9.86 -0.50 -24.15
CA ASN A 105 8.61 -1.15 -23.79
C ASN A 105 8.70 -2.64 -24.13
N LEU A 106 8.32 -3.48 -23.16
CA LEU A 106 8.28 -4.92 -23.30
C LEU A 106 6.83 -5.39 -23.10
N ALA A 107 6.35 -6.22 -24.01
CA ALA A 107 5.02 -6.82 -23.94
C ALA A 107 5.07 -8.28 -24.41
N LEU A 108 3.96 -9.00 -24.22
CA LEU A 108 3.86 -10.37 -24.73
C LEU A 108 4.10 -10.42 -26.23
N SER A 109 4.86 -11.43 -26.66
CA SER A 109 5.00 -11.78 -28.06
C SER A 109 3.62 -12.09 -28.68
N ALA A 110 3.42 -11.65 -29.93
CA ALA A 110 2.19 -11.92 -30.69
C ALA A 110 2.11 -13.39 -31.21
N SER A 111 2.99 -14.26 -30.76
CA SER A 111 2.98 -15.67 -31.15
C SER A 111 1.71 -16.40 -30.74
N ALA A 112 1.15 -17.23 -31.61
CA ALA A 112 -0.02 -18.05 -31.35
C ALA A 112 0.18 -19.11 -30.22
N SER A 113 1.42 -19.35 -29.80
CA SER A 113 1.77 -20.30 -28.75
C SER A 113 1.62 -19.73 -27.33
N VAL A 114 1.28 -18.44 -27.18
CA VAL A 114 1.11 -17.80 -25.86
C VAL A 114 -0.18 -18.29 -25.19
N PRO A 115 -0.11 -18.84 -23.95
CA PRO A 115 -1.29 -19.29 -23.23
C PRO A 115 -2.35 -18.20 -23.06
N HIS A 116 -3.65 -18.57 -23.20
CA HIS A 116 -4.76 -17.63 -23.09
C HIS A 116 -4.79 -16.85 -21.78
N VAL A 117 -4.40 -17.47 -20.66
CA VAL A 117 -4.31 -16.79 -19.36
C VAL A 117 -3.30 -15.64 -19.38
N LEU A 118 -2.17 -15.78 -20.07
CA LEU A 118 -1.20 -14.71 -20.23
C LEU A 118 -1.71 -13.56 -21.10
N GLN A 119 -2.50 -13.89 -22.12
CA GLN A 119 -3.17 -12.89 -22.97
C GLN A 119 -4.17 -12.06 -22.15
N SER A 120 -4.95 -12.70 -21.26
CA SER A 120 -5.95 -12.03 -20.42
C SER A 120 -5.34 -11.05 -19.41
N ILE A 121 -4.23 -11.41 -18.76
CA ILE A 121 -3.53 -10.53 -17.81
C ILE A 121 -2.59 -9.53 -18.51
N SER A 122 -2.24 -9.79 -19.77
CA SER A 122 -1.46 -8.88 -20.64
C SER A 122 -0.22 -8.27 -19.94
N PRO A 123 0.75 -9.10 -19.48
CA PRO A 123 1.94 -8.62 -18.78
C PRO A 123 2.77 -7.70 -19.67
N SER A 124 3.21 -6.58 -19.09
CA SER A 124 4.05 -5.59 -19.76
C SER A 124 5.01 -4.95 -18.76
N ILE A 125 6.14 -4.48 -19.26
CA ILE A 125 7.12 -3.67 -18.51
C ILE A 125 7.58 -2.56 -19.42
N SER A 126 7.66 -1.34 -18.88
CA SER A 126 8.30 -0.21 -19.53
C SER A 126 9.47 0.26 -18.67
N ALA A 127 10.66 0.26 -19.25
CA ALA A 127 11.89 0.63 -18.58
C ALA A 127 12.32 2.03 -19.04
N VAL A 128 12.57 2.94 -18.10
CA VAL A 128 13.20 4.24 -18.36
C VAL A 128 14.69 4.09 -18.09
N PHE A 129 15.52 4.23 -19.13
CA PHE A 129 16.98 4.18 -19.04
C PHE A 129 17.54 5.57 -18.81
N PHE A 130 18.55 5.65 -17.95
CA PHE A 130 19.24 6.90 -17.61
C PHE A 130 20.70 6.62 -17.18
N VAL A 131 21.51 7.66 -17.13
CA VAL A 131 22.87 7.60 -16.59
C VAL A 131 22.84 7.45 -15.06
N PRO A 132 23.84 6.78 -14.42
CA PRO A 132 23.82 6.52 -12.98
C PRO A 132 23.58 7.76 -12.11
N ASP A 133 24.14 8.90 -12.46
CA ASP A 133 24.01 10.15 -11.70
C ASP A 133 22.58 10.73 -11.72
N ALA A 134 21.71 10.28 -12.64
CA ALA A 134 20.29 10.63 -12.66
C ALA A 134 19.43 9.71 -11.76
N PHE A 135 20.02 8.64 -11.17
CA PHE A 135 19.29 7.71 -10.31
C PHE A 135 18.55 8.37 -9.13
N PRO A 136 19.14 9.34 -8.41
CA PRO A 136 18.42 9.99 -7.32
C PRO A 136 17.12 10.68 -7.78
N ILE A 137 17.11 11.27 -8.99
CA ILE A 137 15.93 11.93 -9.58
C ILE A 137 14.89 10.88 -9.99
N ALA A 138 15.31 9.82 -10.68
CA ALA A 138 14.43 8.71 -11.04
C ALA A 138 13.82 8.03 -9.81
N LYS A 139 14.64 7.80 -8.75
CA LYS A 139 14.20 7.25 -7.47
C LYS A 139 13.20 8.16 -6.77
N GLN A 140 13.41 9.49 -6.82
CA GLN A 140 12.47 10.46 -6.27
C GLN A 140 11.09 10.37 -6.92
N TYR A 141 11.04 10.25 -8.28
CA TYR A 141 9.79 10.02 -8.98
C TYR A 141 9.13 8.70 -8.54
N TRP A 142 9.88 7.60 -8.60
CA TRP A 142 9.40 6.27 -8.21
C TRP A 142 8.84 6.25 -6.78
N GLN A 143 9.56 6.86 -5.84
CA GLN A 143 9.18 6.88 -4.44
C GLN A 143 7.87 7.64 -4.20
N HIS A 144 7.72 8.84 -4.79
CA HIS A 144 6.57 9.69 -4.51
C HIS A 144 5.35 9.37 -5.37
N SER A 145 5.53 8.91 -6.60
CA SER A 145 4.40 8.55 -7.47
C SER A 145 3.76 7.20 -7.14
N GLY A 146 4.55 6.26 -6.59
CA GLY A 146 4.13 4.88 -6.43
C GLY A 146 3.84 4.14 -7.74
N ASP A 147 4.30 4.66 -8.87
CA ASP A 147 4.06 4.11 -10.22
C ASP A 147 4.91 2.88 -10.55
N GLY A 148 5.87 2.51 -9.69
CA GLY A 148 6.77 1.37 -9.90
C GLY A 148 6.05 0.02 -9.90
N ILE A 149 6.72 -1.00 -10.43
CA ILE A 149 6.20 -2.38 -10.43
C ILE A 149 6.39 -3.05 -9.06
N SER A 150 5.53 -4.03 -8.75
CA SER A 150 5.71 -4.90 -7.58
C SER A 150 6.79 -5.96 -7.80
N SER A 151 7.32 -6.51 -6.72
CA SER A 151 8.29 -7.62 -6.76
C SER A 151 7.70 -8.89 -7.41
N ARG A 152 6.38 -9.17 -7.22
CA ARG A 152 5.70 -10.27 -7.91
C ARG A 152 5.66 -10.06 -9.42
N ARG A 153 5.26 -8.85 -9.86
CA ARG A 153 5.27 -8.51 -11.29
C ARG A 153 6.67 -8.64 -11.88
N ALA A 154 7.70 -8.16 -11.16
CA ALA A 154 9.07 -8.26 -11.60
C ALA A 154 9.52 -9.72 -11.77
N GLU A 155 9.26 -10.57 -10.79
CA GLU A 155 9.62 -11.99 -10.84
C GLU A 155 8.90 -12.71 -11.98
N PHE A 156 7.60 -12.48 -12.14
CA PHE A 156 6.80 -13.04 -13.21
C PHE A 156 7.31 -12.62 -14.60
N CYS A 157 7.48 -11.32 -14.82
CA CYS A 157 7.95 -10.77 -16.09
C CYS A 157 9.40 -11.16 -16.39
N HIS A 158 10.25 -11.35 -15.36
CA HIS A 158 11.62 -11.84 -15.54
C HIS A 158 11.64 -13.28 -16.07
N GLY A 159 10.74 -14.14 -15.58
CA GLY A 159 10.55 -15.48 -16.15
C GLY A 159 10.17 -15.41 -17.63
N LEU A 160 9.16 -14.61 -17.98
CA LEU A 160 8.72 -14.44 -19.37
C LEU A 160 9.83 -13.86 -20.27
N LEU A 161 10.64 -12.94 -19.76
CA LEU A 161 11.76 -12.36 -20.50
C LEU A 161 12.85 -13.42 -20.79
N LYS A 162 13.16 -14.30 -19.83
CA LYS A 162 14.09 -15.43 -20.00
C LYS A 162 13.57 -16.46 -20.98
N ASP A 163 12.28 -16.71 -20.99
CA ASP A 163 11.62 -17.65 -21.89
C ASP A 163 11.39 -17.05 -23.30
N GLY A 164 11.76 -15.77 -23.54
CA GLY A 164 11.59 -15.10 -24.83
C GLY A 164 10.15 -14.71 -25.16
N LEU A 165 9.24 -14.78 -24.19
CA LEU A 165 7.82 -14.43 -24.37
C LEU A 165 7.52 -12.95 -24.13
N LEU A 166 8.38 -12.25 -23.39
CA LEU A 166 8.32 -10.81 -23.22
C LEU A 166 9.34 -10.18 -24.19
N VAL A 167 8.84 -9.44 -25.17
CA VAL A 167 9.66 -8.90 -26.26
C VAL A 167 9.51 -7.38 -26.33
N SER A 168 10.54 -6.71 -26.90
CA SER A 168 10.48 -5.26 -27.13
C SER A 168 9.45 -4.94 -28.21
N VAL A 169 8.59 -3.93 -27.92
CA VAL A 169 7.56 -3.44 -28.83
C VAL A 169 7.78 -1.94 -29.13
N GLY A 170 7.86 -1.60 -30.43
CA GLY A 170 8.10 -0.23 -30.90
C GLY A 170 9.46 -0.05 -31.57
N PRO A 171 9.81 1.16 -32.02
CA PRO A 171 11.13 1.44 -32.58
C PRO A 171 12.18 1.34 -31.48
N SER A 172 12.75 0.16 -31.33
CA SER A 172 13.84 -0.14 -30.39
C SER A 172 15.12 -0.35 -31.17
N PRO A 173 16.30 0.05 -30.68
CA PRO A 173 17.54 -0.42 -31.23
C PRO A 173 17.56 -1.96 -31.21
N ALA A 174 17.99 -2.58 -32.28
CA ALA A 174 18.01 -4.03 -32.44
C ALA A 174 18.75 -4.69 -31.26
N PRO A 175 18.23 -5.78 -30.68
CA PRO A 175 18.88 -6.48 -29.58
C PRO A 175 20.26 -6.97 -30.03
N ARG A 176 21.29 -6.78 -29.21
CA ARG A 176 22.58 -7.44 -29.37
C ARG A 176 22.36 -8.92 -29.16
N SER A 177 22.47 -9.73 -30.21
CA SER A 177 22.21 -11.17 -30.17
C SER A 177 23.17 -11.90 -29.23
N PRO A 178 22.68 -12.48 -28.12
CA PRO A 178 23.25 -13.73 -27.64
C PRO A 178 22.61 -14.87 -28.43
N GLY A 179 23.40 -15.88 -28.81
CA GLY A 179 22.99 -16.98 -29.68
C GLY A 179 21.66 -17.60 -29.28
N VAL A 180 20.85 -17.89 -30.27
CA VAL A 180 19.50 -18.47 -30.15
C VAL A 180 19.56 -19.80 -29.41
N PRO A 181 18.94 -19.93 -28.23
CA PRO A 181 18.66 -21.24 -27.64
C PRO A 181 17.41 -21.81 -28.33
N ASN A 182 17.45 -23.05 -28.72
CA ASN A 182 16.34 -23.81 -29.27
C ASN A 182 15.04 -23.59 -28.48
N ALA A 183 13.95 -23.39 -29.20
CA ALA A 183 12.61 -23.22 -28.65
C ALA A 183 12.28 -24.36 -27.68
N LYS A 184 12.39 -24.10 -26.38
CA LYS A 184 11.92 -25.01 -25.33
C LYS A 184 10.45 -24.73 -25.06
N VAL A 185 9.67 -25.79 -24.94
CA VAL A 185 8.26 -25.76 -24.51
C VAL A 185 8.11 -24.90 -23.27
N PHE A 186 7.22 -23.91 -23.33
CA PHE A 186 6.95 -22.96 -22.26
C PHE A 186 6.62 -23.70 -20.95
N ARG A 187 7.43 -23.43 -19.95
CA ARG A 187 7.13 -23.73 -18.55
C ARG A 187 7.24 -22.42 -17.79
N GLY A 188 6.11 -21.71 -17.62
CA GLY A 188 6.03 -20.57 -16.71
C GLY A 188 6.59 -20.90 -15.31
N PRO A 189 6.75 -19.92 -14.39
CA PRO A 189 7.14 -20.22 -13.02
C PRO A 189 6.36 -21.42 -12.48
N ARG A 190 7.02 -22.37 -11.82
CA ARG A 190 6.42 -23.67 -11.40
C ARG A 190 5.06 -23.53 -10.72
N ARG A 191 4.80 -22.42 -10.06
CA ARG A 191 3.54 -22.10 -9.38
C ARG A 191 2.35 -21.83 -10.33
N TYR A 192 2.59 -21.66 -11.63
CA TYR A 192 1.54 -21.42 -12.65
C TYR A 192 1.35 -22.57 -13.64
N GLN A 193 2.05 -23.70 -13.46
CA GLN A 193 1.93 -24.83 -14.36
C GLN A 193 0.77 -25.71 -13.93
N ARG A 194 -0.22 -25.92 -14.83
CA ARG A 194 -1.16 -27.04 -14.71
C ARG A 194 -0.39 -28.34 -14.94
N PRO A 195 -0.67 -29.43 -14.19
CA PRO A 195 -0.21 -30.75 -14.59
C PRO A 195 -0.70 -31.04 -16.01
N ALA A 196 0.21 -31.46 -16.89
CA ALA A 196 -0.19 -31.96 -18.21
C ALA A 196 -1.18 -33.09 -18.01
N SER A 197 -2.41 -32.93 -18.51
CA SER A 197 -3.35 -34.04 -18.63
C SER A 197 -2.69 -35.10 -19.49
N ILE A 198 -2.43 -36.25 -18.90
CA ILE A 198 -2.02 -37.44 -19.64
C ILE A 198 -3.30 -37.91 -20.35
N ASP A 199 -3.42 -37.61 -21.64
CA ASP A 199 -4.33 -38.30 -22.51
C ASP A 199 -3.84 -39.75 -22.64
N ALA A 200 -4.39 -40.62 -21.82
CA ALA A 200 -4.27 -42.06 -22.00
C ALA A 200 -5.52 -42.53 -22.75
N THR A 201 -5.35 -42.71 -24.05
CA THR A 201 -6.23 -43.59 -24.81
C THR A 201 -5.99 -45.03 -24.39
N ASN A 202 -7.12 -45.72 -24.22
CA ASN A 202 -7.38 -47.15 -24.28
C ASN A 202 -7.44 -48.01 -23.01
N GLY A 203 -8.63 -48.46 -22.82
CA GLY A 203 -8.88 -49.92 -22.74
C GLY A 203 -9.21 -50.51 -21.37
N GLY A 204 -10.45 -50.84 -21.15
CA GLY A 204 -10.77 -52.11 -20.53
C GLY A 204 -11.19 -52.13 -19.06
N SER A 205 -12.49 -52.11 -18.85
CA SER A 205 -13.28 -53.11 -18.09
C SER A 205 -13.06 -53.34 -16.59
N SER A 206 -14.16 -53.16 -15.89
CA SER A 206 -14.83 -54.03 -14.89
C SER A 206 -14.55 -53.83 -13.39
N HIS A 207 -15.67 -53.49 -12.72
CA HIS A 207 -16.22 -53.98 -11.45
C HIS A 207 -15.40 -53.93 -10.14
N ALA A 208 -15.88 -53.24 -9.17
CA ALA A 208 -16.76 -53.72 -8.12
C ALA A 208 -17.02 -52.70 -7.02
N ALA A 209 -18.26 -52.63 -6.63
CA ALA A 209 -18.76 -51.93 -5.47
C ALA A 209 -18.26 -52.56 -4.15
N ASN A 210 -18.06 -51.77 -3.11
CA ASN A 210 -18.52 -52.14 -1.78
C ASN A 210 -18.76 -50.93 -0.86
N GLN A 211 -19.89 -51.06 -0.20
CA GLN A 211 -20.52 -50.18 0.78
C GLN A 211 -19.95 -50.35 2.18
N ARG A 212 -20.30 -49.35 3.04
CA ARG A 212 -20.39 -49.34 4.50
C ARG A 212 -19.11 -48.91 5.21
N ASP A 213 -19.12 -48.04 6.24
CA ASP A 213 -20.07 -47.84 7.33
C ASP A 213 -19.99 -46.43 7.90
N GLU A 214 -21.15 -45.91 8.30
CA GLU A 214 -21.30 -44.72 9.16
C GLU A 214 -20.76 -44.97 10.55
N LYS A 215 -20.04 -43.98 11.13
CA LYS A 215 -20.04 -43.76 12.58
C LYS A 215 -20.01 -42.27 12.92
N ASN A 216 -21.11 -41.86 13.56
CA ASN A 216 -21.28 -40.60 14.27
C ASN A 216 -20.12 -40.28 15.21
N GLY A 217 -19.58 -39.09 15.09
CA GLY A 217 -18.76 -38.43 16.09
C GLY A 217 -19.05 -36.91 16.05
N SER A 218 -19.61 -36.36 17.11
CA SER A 218 -19.90 -34.95 17.28
C SER A 218 -18.65 -34.09 17.06
N PRO A 219 -18.75 -32.92 16.38
CA PRO A 219 -17.61 -32.04 16.20
C PRO A 219 -17.39 -31.24 17.49
N THR A 220 -16.27 -31.46 18.13
CA THR A 220 -15.65 -30.51 19.04
C THR A 220 -15.31 -29.25 18.24
N GLN A 221 -15.80 -28.10 18.70
CA GLN A 221 -15.39 -26.77 18.24
C GLN A 221 -13.90 -26.58 18.51
N GLY A 222 -13.07 -26.98 17.55
CA GLY A 222 -11.67 -26.56 17.42
C GLY A 222 -11.63 -25.35 16.50
N SER A 223 -11.01 -24.31 16.95
CA SER A 223 -11.00 -22.94 16.46
C SER A 223 -10.87 -22.84 14.94
N ASP A 224 -11.78 -22.14 14.29
CA ASP A 224 -11.75 -21.75 12.88
C ASP A 224 -10.44 -20.98 12.51
N THR A 225 -9.78 -20.39 13.49
CA THR A 225 -8.51 -19.67 13.33
C THR A 225 -7.33 -20.59 12.97
N GLU A 226 -7.19 -21.74 13.60
CA GLU A 226 -6.13 -22.72 13.28
C GLU A 226 -6.29 -23.34 11.89
N THR A 227 -7.52 -23.50 11.43
CA THR A 227 -7.82 -24.04 10.09
C THR A 227 -7.50 -23.02 8.99
N ILE A 228 -7.72 -21.73 9.25
CA ILE A 228 -7.42 -20.64 8.32
C ILE A 228 -5.91 -20.41 8.22
N GLU A 229 -5.18 -20.42 9.33
CA GLU A 229 -3.71 -20.32 9.34
C GLU A 229 -3.04 -21.52 8.69
N SER A 230 -3.56 -22.72 8.90
CA SER A 230 -3.07 -23.95 8.28
C SER A 230 -3.31 -23.96 6.77
N SER A 231 -4.45 -23.49 6.28
CA SER A 231 -4.73 -23.41 4.84
C SER A 231 -3.89 -22.32 4.17
N ARG A 232 -3.68 -21.17 4.82
CA ARG A 232 -2.77 -20.09 4.37
C ARG A 232 -1.34 -20.59 4.25
N PHE A 233 -0.83 -21.29 5.25
CA PHE A 233 0.50 -21.88 5.24
C PHE A 233 0.71 -22.87 4.09
N LEU A 234 -0.29 -23.70 3.80
CA LEU A 234 -0.26 -24.68 2.70
C LEU A 234 -0.30 -23.97 1.33
N GLU A 235 -1.10 -22.92 1.16
CA GLU A 235 -1.19 -22.16 -0.08
C GLU A 235 0.11 -21.37 -0.38
N GLU A 236 0.74 -20.81 0.62
CA GLU A 236 1.99 -20.03 0.46
C GLU A 236 3.21 -20.92 0.19
N ARG A 237 3.34 -22.03 0.89
CA ARG A 237 4.50 -22.94 0.75
C ARG A 237 4.40 -23.98 -0.36
N PHE A 238 3.21 -24.44 -0.67
CA PHE A 238 3.02 -25.56 -1.62
C PHE A 238 2.37 -25.15 -2.94
N GLY A 239 2.15 -23.83 -3.12
CA GLY A 239 1.82 -23.25 -4.42
C GLY A 239 0.58 -23.83 -5.06
N ARG A 240 -0.61 -23.64 -4.47
CA ARG A 240 -1.82 -23.77 -5.28
C ARG A 240 -1.80 -22.64 -6.31
N ASN A 241 -1.99 -22.99 -7.58
CA ASN A 241 -2.06 -22.04 -8.66
C ASN A 241 -3.17 -21.02 -8.37
N LEU A 242 -2.81 -19.75 -8.21
CA LEU A 242 -3.79 -18.67 -8.19
C LEU A 242 -4.54 -18.68 -9.52
N ASP A 243 -5.85 -18.78 -9.45
CA ASP A 243 -6.69 -18.70 -10.66
C ASP A 243 -6.85 -17.25 -11.09
N LEU A 244 -5.90 -16.79 -11.90
CA LEU A 244 -5.88 -15.40 -12.40
C LEU A 244 -7.09 -15.08 -13.31
N SER A 245 -7.89 -16.07 -13.73
CA SER A 245 -9.14 -15.81 -14.46
C SER A 245 -10.18 -15.09 -13.59
N LYS A 246 -10.05 -15.16 -12.25
CA LYS A 246 -10.97 -14.52 -11.29
C LYS A 246 -10.54 -13.11 -10.86
N VAL A 247 -9.50 -12.52 -11.45
CA VAL A 247 -8.97 -11.20 -11.07
C VAL A 247 -10.05 -10.12 -11.08
N ASN A 248 -10.95 -10.10 -12.05
CA ASN A 248 -12.01 -9.09 -12.10
C ASN A 248 -13.00 -9.24 -10.93
N ASN A 249 -13.36 -10.48 -10.56
CA ASN A 249 -14.20 -10.74 -9.41
C ASN A 249 -13.49 -10.38 -8.10
N ALA A 250 -12.18 -10.63 -8.02
CA ALA A 250 -11.36 -10.21 -6.88
C ALA A 250 -11.34 -8.69 -6.72
N LYS A 251 -11.17 -7.94 -7.81
CA LYS A 251 -11.27 -6.48 -7.80
C LYS A 251 -12.64 -6.00 -7.33
N SER A 252 -13.71 -6.60 -7.83
CA SER A 252 -15.08 -6.29 -7.39
C SER A 252 -15.29 -6.61 -5.90
N ALA A 253 -14.76 -7.73 -5.40
CA ALA A 253 -14.84 -8.06 -3.98
C ALA A 253 -14.10 -7.04 -3.10
N ILE A 254 -12.89 -6.62 -3.50
CA ILE A 254 -12.13 -5.57 -2.81
C ILE A 254 -12.91 -4.24 -2.80
N ARG A 255 -13.45 -3.80 -3.94
CA ARG A 255 -14.25 -2.58 -4.04
C ARG A 255 -15.47 -2.62 -3.12
N ARG A 256 -16.18 -3.75 -3.05
CA ARG A 256 -17.34 -3.93 -2.18
C ARG A 256 -16.99 -3.97 -0.70
N ARG A 257 -15.79 -4.46 -0.34
CA ARG A 257 -15.27 -4.34 1.03
C ARG A 257 -14.99 -2.88 1.37
N ILE A 258 -14.36 -2.12 0.47
CA ILE A 258 -14.11 -0.68 0.66
C ILE A 258 -15.42 0.10 0.77
N ALA A 259 -16.44 -0.29 0.03
CA ALA A 259 -17.79 0.27 0.11
C ALA A 259 -18.55 -0.12 1.41
N GLY A 260 -18.03 -1.05 2.21
CA GLY A 260 -18.70 -1.55 3.41
C GLY A 260 -19.83 -2.54 3.14
N VAL A 261 -19.99 -3.02 1.91
CA VAL A 261 -21.06 -3.95 1.49
C VAL A 261 -20.68 -5.41 1.72
N LEU A 262 -19.38 -5.71 1.73
CA LEU A 262 -18.83 -7.04 1.92
C LEU A 262 -17.88 -7.04 3.10
N ALA A 263 -18.20 -7.80 4.15
CA ALA A 263 -17.43 -7.81 5.40
C ALA A 263 -16.72 -9.14 5.70
N GLY A 264 -16.92 -10.17 4.88
CA GLY A 264 -16.40 -11.50 5.14
C GLY A 264 -15.89 -12.22 3.90
N ASP A 265 -15.68 -13.52 4.03
CA ASP A 265 -15.27 -14.38 2.93
C ASP A 265 -16.35 -14.49 1.85
N VAL A 266 -15.94 -14.68 0.61
CA VAL A 266 -16.82 -14.85 -0.54
C VAL A 266 -16.16 -15.77 -1.55
N ASP A 267 -16.96 -16.68 -2.11
CA ASP A 267 -16.51 -17.47 -3.26
C ASP A 267 -16.54 -16.58 -4.52
N LEU A 268 -15.37 -16.33 -5.08
CA LEU A 268 -15.21 -15.55 -6.31
C LEU A 268 -15.84 -16.18 -7.55
N ALA A 269 -16.29 -17.44 -7.49
CA ALA A 269 -17.05 -18.09 -8.56
C ALA A 269 -18.55 -17.76 -8.49
N THR A 270 -19.04 -17.24 -7.38
CA THR A 270 -20.45 -16.89 -7.18
C THR A 270 -20.74 -15.42 -7.44
N LYS A 271 -22.04 -15.08 -7.57
CA LYS A 271 -22.46 -13.68 -7.72
C LYS A 271 -22.22 -12.93 -6.41
N LEU A 272 -21.43 -11.87 -6.48
CA LEU A 272 -21.17 -11.00 -5.33
C LEU A 272 -22.44 -10.23 -4.91
N PRO A 273 -22.56 -9.80 -3.63
CA PRO A 273 -23.66 -8.95 -3.15
C PRO A 273 -23.81 -7.69 -4.00
N THR A 274 -25.01 -7.20 -4.19
CA THR A 274 -25.26 -5.94 -4.91
C THR A 274 -24.73 -4.75 -4.09
N MET A 275 -24.22 -3.72 -4.80
CA MET A 275 -23.88 -2.46 -4.14
C MET A 275 -25.13 -1.76 -3.62
N ASP A 276 -25.06 -1.24 -2.41
CA ASP A 276 -26.03 -0.29 -1.88
C ASP A 276 -25.65 1.12 -2.35
N SER A 277 -26.54 1.78 -3.06
CA SER A 277 -26.32 3.14 -3.59
C SER A 277 -26.25 4.22 -2.51
N THR A 278 -26.50 3.89 -1.25
CA THR A 278 -26.35 4.79 -0.09
C THR A 278 -25.20 4.38 0.84
N ALA A 279 -24.38 3.42 0.40
CA ALA A 279 -23.22 2.98 1.15
C ALA A 279 -22.32 4.16 1.52
N ARG A 280 -21.73 4.11 2.73
CA ARG A 280 -20.88 5.16 3.27
C ARG A 280 -21.55 6.54 3.39
N GLY A 281 -22.87 6.57 3.52
CA GLY A 281 -23.62 7.81 3.82
C GLY A 281 -23.71 8.81 2.67
N VAL A 282 -23.39 8.42 1.44
CA VAL A 282 -23.55 9.24 0.24
C VAL A 282 -24.51 8.60 -0.75
N ASN A 283 -25.32 9.39 -1.44
CA ASN A 283 -26.27 8.89 -2.43
C ASN A 283 -25.57 8.58 -3.78
N ASN A 284 -26.13 7.63 -4.52
CA ASN A 284 -25.65 7.23 -5.86
C ASN A 284 -24.22 6.66 -5.87
N PHE A 285 -23.73 6.15 -4.75
CA PHE A 285 -22.43 5.54 -4.65
C PHE A 285 -22.38 4.21 -5.40
N ARG A 286 -21.36 4.00 -6.22
CA ARG A 286 -21.21 2.83 -7.10
C ARG A 286 -19.84 2.21 -7.01
N GLU A 287 -19.73 0.96 -7.44
CA GLU A 287 -18.47 0.22 -7.48
C GLU A 287 -17.40 0.89 -8.36
N ASP A 288 -17.81 1.53 -9.45
CA ASP A 288 -16.93 2.25 -10.37
C ASP A 288 -16.47 3.63 -9.85
N ASP A 289 -16.94 4.05 -8.68
CA ASP A 289 -16.38 5.20 -7.95
C ASP A 289 -15.13 4.84 -7.14
N ILE A 290 -14.78 3.53 -7.07
CA ILE A 290 -13.66 3.00 -6.31
C ILE A 290 -12.57 2.52 -7.27
N TYR A 291 -11.43 3.17 -7.23
CA TYR A 291 -10.26 2.89 -8.05
C TYR A 291 -9.20 2.17 -7.22
N LEU A 292 -8.71 1.02 -7.70
CA LEU A 292 -7.67 0.24 -7.03
C LEU A 292 -6.30 0.57 -7.62
N THR A 293 -5.35 0.95 -6.79
CA THR A 293 -4.00 1.37 -7.18
C THR A 293 -2.94 0.42 -6.62
N PRO A 294 -1.71 0.40 -7.19
CA PRO A 294 -0.64 -0.49 -6.73
C PRO A 294 -0.21 -0.29 -5.28
N CYS A 295 -0.40 0.91 -4.73
CA CYS A 295 -0.08 1.24 -3.34
C CYS A 295 -0.78 2.53 -2.91
N GLY A 296 -0.80 2.84 -1.59
CA GLY A 296 -1.40 4.07 -1.06
C GLY A 296 -0.79 5.35 -1.63
N MET A 297 0.54 5.39 -1.83
CA MET A 297 1.22 6.54 -2.47
C MET A 297 0.68 6.82 -3.87
N ASN A 298 0.41 5.77 -4.65
CA ASN A 298 -0.17 5.92 -5.97
C ASN A 298 -1.61 6.45 -5.93
N ALA A 299 -2.39 6.10 -4.90
CA ALA A 299 -3.71 6.68 -4.68
C ALA A 299 -3.63 8.19 -4.41
N ILE A 300 -2.74 8.63 -3.52
CA ILE A 300 -2.50 10.05 -3.21
C ILE A 300 -1.99 10.81 -4.44
N PHE A 301 -1.00 10.26 -5.12
CA PHE A 301 -0.45 10.86 -6.36
C PHE A 301 -1.51 10.98 -7.44
N THR A 302 -2.30 9.93 -7.66
CA THR A 302 -3.39 9.92 -8.64
C THR A 302 -4.47 10.95 -8.28
N ALA A 303 -4.88 11.06 -7.00
CA ALA A 303 -5.82 12.08 -6.55
C ALA A 303 -5.31 13.50 -6.87
N HIS A 304 -4.05 13.79 -6.54
CA HIS A 304 -3.44 15.10 -6.81
C HIS A 304 -3.36 15.42 -8.31
N GLN A 305 -2.88 14.46 -9.13
CA GLN A 305 -2.80 14.65 -10.59
C GLN A 305 -4.17 14.78 -11.25
N THR A 306 -5.18 14.06 -10.73
CA THR A 306 -6.57 14.18 -11.20
C THR A 306 -7.13 15.56 -10.92
N LEU A 307 -6.90 16.10 -9.73
CA LEU A 307 -7.31 17.46 -9.36
C LEU A 307 -6.63 18.52 -10.21
N LEU A 308 -5.31 18.42 -10.44
CA LEU A 308 -4.57 19.33 -11.33
C LEU A 308 -5.08 19.30 -12.76
N LYS A 309 -5.56 18.16 -13.23
CA LYS A 309 -6.13 18.03 -14.58
C LYS A 309 -7.57 18.53 -14.66
N ALA A 310 -8.36 18.30 -13.60
CA ALA A 310 -9.79 18.64 -13.59
C ALA A 310 -10.08 20.10 -13.24
N ARG A 311 -9.12 20.81 -12.63
CA ARG A 311 -9.30 22.15 -12.10
C ARG A 311 -8.13 23.06 -12.47
N GLU A 312 -8.27 24.37 -12.18
CA GLU A 312 -7.16 25.33 -12.30
C GLU A 312 -5.97 24.87 -11.41
N PRO A 313 -4.73 24.81 -11.95
CA PRO A 313 -3.57 24.34 -11.21
C PRO A 313 -3.10 25.40 -10.21
N LEU A 314 -3.64 25.37 -9.00
CA LEU A 314 -3.29 26.20 -7.86
C LEU A 314 -2.50 25.40 -6.83
N LYS A 315 -1.91 26.07 -5.84
CA LYS A 315 -1.29 25.40 -4.68
C LYS A 315 -2.33 24.58 -3.93
N SER A 316 -1.88 23.47 -3.35
CA SER A 316 -2.69 22.69 -2.42
C SER A 316 -2.35 23.03 -0.98
N ILE A 317 -3.24 22.68 -0.05
CA ILE A 317 -3.01 22.76 1.38
C ILE A 317 -2.70 21.35 1.89
N ASN A 318 -1.68 21.18 2.73
CA ASN A 318 -1.53 20.01 3.57
C ASN A 318 -1.88 20.40 5.01
N PHE A 319 -2.94 19.82 5.54
CA PHE A 319 -3.50 20.13 6.85
C PHE A 319 -3.30 18.98 7.83
N GLY A 320 -2.56 19.21 8.89
CA GLY A 320 -2.09 18.22 9.82
C GLY A 320 -0.68 17.72 9.51
N PHE A 321 0.02 17.22 10.54
CA PHE A 321 1.32 16.57 10.35
C PHE A 321 1.11 15.32 9.50
N PRO A 322 1.71 15.23 8.30
CA PRO A 322 1.35 14.20 7.34
C PRO A 322 2.30 13.00 7.38
N TYR A 323 1.89 11.94 6.74
CA TYR A 323 2.86 11.07 6.08
C TYR A 323 3.68 11.94 5.11
N VAL A 324 4.96 12.14 5.42
CA VAL A 324 5.78 13.22 4.82
C VAL A 324 5.79 13.23 3.29
N ASP A 325 5.62 12.07 2.64
CA ASP A 325 5.58 12.02 1.19
C ASP A 325 4.29 12.58 0.59
N THR A 326 3.18 12.65 1.34
CA THR A 326 1.99 13.39 0.91
C THR A 326 2.35 14.86 0.68
N LEU A 327 2.98 15.49 1.66
CA LEU A 327 3.45 16.88 1.52
C LEU A 327 4.44 17.03 0.36
N LYS A 328 5.40 16.09 0.22
CA LYS A 328 6.38 16.10 -0.88
C LYS A 328 5.73 15.93 -2.27
N ILE A 329 4.64 15.17 -2.38
CA ILE A 329 3.85 15.08 -3.62
C ILE A 329 3.28 16.46 -3.98
N LEU A 330 2.60 17.11 -3.04
CA LEU A 330 1.98 18.40 -3.28
C LEU A 330 3.00 19.49 -3.64
N GLN A 331 4.20 19.45 -3.03
CA GLN A 331 5.27 20.40 -3.28
C GLN A 331 5.97 20.21 -4.63
N LYS A 332 6.12 18.96 -5.08
CA LYS A 332 7.01 18.63 -6.21
C LYS A 332 6.28 18.35 -7.53
N PHE A 333 5.01 17.99 -7.47
CA PHE A 333 4.23 17.56 -8.64
C PHE A 333 3.05 18.47 -8.97
N GLY A 334 3.18 19.75 -8.63
CA GLY A 334 2.20 20.79 -8.88
C GLY A 334 2.77 22.17 -8.55
N PRO A 335 1.91 23.21 -8.44
CA PRO A 335 2.32 24.58 -8.12
C PRO A 335 2.89 24.77 -6.70
N GLY A 336 2.91 23.72 -5.88
CA GLY A 336 3.41 23.73 -4.51
C GLY A 336 2.31 23.54 -3.46
N ALA A 337 2.69 23.66 -2.19
CA ALA A 337 1.79 23.48 -1.06
C ALA A 337 1.98 24.54 0.03
N VAL A 338 0.88 24.83 0.75
CA VAL A 338 0.88 25.49 2.05
C VAL A 338 0.73 24.40 3.11
N PHE A 339 1.46 24.53 4.21
CA PHE A 339 1.51 23.49 5.24
C PHE A 339 1.05 24.03 6.61
N TYR A 340 0.04 23.38 7.17
CA TYR A 340 -0.50 23.61 8.52
C TYR A 340 -0.29 22.34 9.37
N GLY A 341 0.85 22.27 10.05
CA GLY A 341 1.32 21.01 10.64
C GLY A 341 0.64 20.59 11.94
N HIS A 342 -0.01 21.49 12.67
CA HIS A 342 -0.62 21.18 13.97
C HIS A 342 -2.04 20.64 13.86
N ALA A 343 -2.73 20.83 12.73
CA ALA A 343 -4.15 20.52 12.54
C ALA A 343 -5.07 21.16 13.60
N SER A 344 -4.67 22.32 14.09
CA SER A 344 -5.33 23.02 15.19
C SER A 344 -6.47 23.93 14.73
N SER A 345 -7.31 24.38 15.66
CA SER A 345 -8.31 25.42 15.37
C SER A 345 -7.66 26.73 14.94
N ALA A 346 -6.48 27.05 15.49
CA ALA A 346 -5.71 28.24 15.09
C ALA A 346 -5.21 28.14 13.65
N ASP A 347 -4.78 26.94 13.19
CA ASP A 347 -4.43 26.71 11.79
C ASP A 347 -5.66 26.93 10.87
N LEU A 348 -6.87 26.52 11.30
CA LEU A 348 -8.09 26.79 10.55
C LEU A 348 -8.50 28.26 10.57
N ASP A 349 -8.25 28.99 11.66
CA ASP A 349 -8.52 30.42 11.76
C ASP A 349 -7.60 31.21 10.80
N ASP A 350 -6.32 30.84 10.72
CA ASP A 350 -5.37 31.44 9.78
C ASP A 350 -5.76 31.11 8.32
N LEU A 351 -6.07 29.84 8.02
CA LEU A 351 -6.53 29.45 6.70
C LEU A 351 -7.78 30.25 6.28
N GLU A 352 -8.77 30.37 7.16
CA GLU A 352 -9.99 31.14 6.90
C GLU A 352 -9.68 32.62 6.68
N ALA A 353 -8.75 33.21 7.42
CA ALA A 353 -8.29 34.59 7.22
C ALA A 353 -7.63 34.77 5.84
N GLN A 354 -6.78 33.84 5.42
CA GLN A 354 -6.17 33.87 4.07
C GLN A 354 -7.23 33.74 2.97
N LEU A 355 -8.21 32.85 3.14
CA LEU A 355 -9.31 32.68 2.17
C LEU A 355 -10.17 33.95 2.06
N LYS A 356 -10.52 34.58 3.20
CA LYS A 356 -11.20 35.89 3.24
C LYS A 356 -10.37 37.01 2.59
N GLY A 357 -9.05 36.91 2.67
CA GLY A 357 -8.11 37.81 2.01
C GLY A 357 -7.97 37.57 0.49
N GLY A 358 -8.69 36.61 -0.08
CA GLY A 358 -8.70 36.31 -1.52
C GLY A 358 -7.73 35.20 -1.95
N ALA A 359 -7.08 34.51 -1.03
CA ALA A 359 -6.27 33.33 -1.37
C ALA A 359 -7.15 32.23 -1.97
N ARG A 360 -6.62 31.53 -2.99
CA ARG A 360 -7.29 30.42 -3.66
C ARG A 360 -6.40 29.20 -3.67
N PHE A 361 -7.00 28.04 -3.51
CA PHE A 361 -6.30 26.75 -3.46
C PHE A 361 -6.96 25.71 -4.37
N LEU A 362 -6.16 24.78 -4.88
CA LEU A 362 -6.65 23.62 -5.63
C LEU A 362 -7.43 22.67 -4.71
N SER A 363 -6.82 22.35 -3.58
CA SER A 363 -7.35 21.33 -2.67
C SER A 363 -6.71 21.41 -1.28
N LEU A 364 -7.36 20.77 -0.31
CA LEU A 364 -6.81 20.48 1.01
C LEU A 364 -6.67 18.96 1.17
N PHE A 365 -5.46 18.51 1.54
CA PHE A 365 -5.16 17.13 1.90
C PHE A 365 -4.98 17.02 3.41
N CYS A 366 -5.61 16.04 4.03
CA CYS A 366 -5.41 15.71 5.44
C CYS A 366 -5.54 14.21 5.69
N GLU A 367 -4.96 13.73 6.79
CA GLU A 367 -5.15 12.37 7.30
C GLU A 367 -6.20 12.35 8.41
N PHE A 368 -6.96 11.27 8.52
CA PHE A 368 -7.99 11.15 9.56
C PHE A 368 -8.03 9.74 10.18
N PRO A 369 -7.49 9.57 11.43
CA PRO A 369 -6.61 10.48 12.15
C PRO A 369 -5.21 10.58 11.53
N GLY A 370 -4.45 11.64 11.87
CA GLY A 370 -3.10 11.88 11.39
C GLY A 370 -2.05 11.01 12.09
N ASN A 371 -1.03 10.57 11.36
CA ASN A 371 0.10 9.82 11.90
C ASN A 371 1.31 10.76 12.15
N PRO A 372 1.97 10.76 13.34
CA PRO A 372 1.87 9.75 14.41
C PRO A 372 1.01 10.15 15.62
N LEU A 373 0.63 11.41 15.76
CA LEU A 373 -0.01 11.93 16.98
C LEU A 373 -1.51 11.61 17.06
N LEU A 374 -2.09 11.02 16.03
CA LEU A 374 -3.50 10.66 15.93
C LEU A 374 -4.47 11.83 16.17
N ALA A 375 -4.01 13.05 15.89
CA ALA A 375 -4.85 14.24 15.87
C ALA A 375 -5.85 14.17 14.70
N CYS A 376 -7.07 14.63 14.96
CA CYS A 376 -8.16 14.60 14.00
C CYS A 376 -8.55 16.02 13.60
N PRO A 377 -8.38 16.42 12.33
CA PRO A 377 -8.86 17.69 11.81
C PRO A 377 -10.37 17.86 12.00
N ASP A 378 -10.84 19.10 12.14
CA ASP A 378 -12.27 19.42 12.10
C ASP A 378 -12.79 19.37 10.66
N LEU A 379 -13.21 18.16 10.24
CA LEU A 379 -13.71 17.94 8.87
C LEU A 379 -15.00 18.69 8.57
N VAL A 380 -15.83 18.97 9.59
CA VAL A 380 -17.07 19.72 9.43
C VAL A 380 -16.75 21.16 9.03
N ARG A 381 -15.81 21.80 9.75
CA ARG A 381 -15.36 23.16 9.41
C ARG A 381 -14.60 23.21 8.09
N ILE A 382 -13.70 22.25 7.84
CA ILE A 382 -12.98 22.15 6.56
C ILE A 382 -13.96 22.04 5.39
N ARG A 383 -14.98 21.18 5.48
CA ARG A 383 -15.97 21.03 4.40
C ARG A 383 -16.72 22.34 4.13
N LYS A 384 -17.12 23.04 5.21
CA LYS A 384 -17.80 24.33 5.09
C LYS A 384 -16.92 25.38 4.38
N LEU A 385 -15.65 25.50 4.78
CA LEU A 385 -14.70 26.40 4.11
C LEU A 385 -14.48 25.99 2.65
N ALA A 386 -14.36 24.71 2.36
CA ALA A 386 -14.18 24.22 1.00
C ALA A 386 -15.39 24.50 0.10
N ASP A 387 -16.61 24.45 0.64
CA ASP A 387 -17.83 24.78 -0.09
C ASP A 387 -17.96 26.29 -0.36
N GLU A 388 -17.51 27.11 0.59
CA GLU A 388 -17.57 28.58 0.49
C GLU A 388 -16.49 29.15 -0.42
N TYR A 389 -15.25 28.63 -0.35
CA TYR A 389 -14.07 29.17 -1.04
C TYR A 389 -13.58 28.33 -2.23
N ASP A 390 -14.36 27.35 -2.67
CA ASP A 390 -14.14 26.55 -3.87
C ASP A 390 -12.78 25.83 -3.95
N PHE A 391 -12.46 24.99 -2.96
CA PHE A 391 -11.36 24.04 -3.04
C PHE A 391 -11.81 22.60 -2.76
N ALA A 392 -11.12 21.61 -3.32
CA ALA A 392 -11.45 20.20 -3.10
C ALA A 392 -10.86 19.68 -1.77
N VAL A 393 -11.50 18.68 -1.17
CA VAL A 393 -11.02 18.02 0.05
C VAL A 393 -10.64 16.58 -0.24
N VAL A 394 -9.39 16.21 0.06
CA VAL A 394 -8.87 14.84 -0.04
C VAL A 394 -8.51 14.34 1.36
N ILE A 395 -9.12 13.23 1.76
CA ILE A 395 -8.89 12.66 3.09
C ILE A 395 -8.24 11.29 2.96
N ASP A 396 -7.11 11.11 3.64
CA ASP A 396 -6.49 9.79 3.81
C ASP A 396 -7.06 9.12 5.08
N GLU A 397 -7.84 8.05 4.88
CA GLU A 397 -8.46 7.27 5.97
C GLU A 397 -7.67 6.00 6.34
N THR A 398 -6.40 5.91 5.95
CA THR A 398 -5.58 4.70 6.15
C THR A 398 -5.57 4.23 7.59
N ILE A 399 -5.49 5.14 8.56
CA ILE A 399 -5.42 4.82 10.00
C ILE A 399 -6.83 4.66 10.57
N GLY A 400 -7.74 5.59 10.27
CA GLY A 400 -9.12 5.51 10.73
C GLY A 400 -9.84 4.28 10.22
N THR A 401 -9.59 3.91 9.01
CA THR A 401 -10.30 2.89 8.23
C THR A 401 -11.78 3.17 8.06
N PHE A 402 -12.34 2.74 6.95
CA PHE A 402 -13.79 2.88 6.69
C PHE A 402 -14.69 2.01 7.59
N VAL A 403 -14.11 1.21 8.50
CA VAL A 403 -14.83 0.47 9.54
C VAL A 403 -15.05 1.35 10.78
N ASN A 404 -14.01 2.07 11.20
CA ASN A 404 -14.09 2.91 12.41
C ASN A 404 -14.67 4.29 12.13
N VAL A 405 -14.35 4.89 10.96
CA VAL A 405 -14.78 6.26 10.62
C VAL A 405 -15.43 6.31 9.25
N ASN A 406 -16.35 7.24 9.08
CA ASN A 406 -16.94 7.55 7.78
C ASN A 406 -16.64 9.01 7.39
N VAL A 407 -15.60 9.21 6.61
CA VAL A 407 -15.13 10.53 6.18
C VAL A 407 -15.62 10.92 4.78
N LEU A 408 -16.21 9.99 4.03
CA LEU A 408 -16.64 10.23 2.64
C LEU A 408 -17.63 11.41 2.49
N PRO A 409 -18.58 11.65 3.42
CA PRO A 409 -19.48 12.82 3.33
C PRO A 409 -18.77 14.18 3.39
N TYR A 410 -17.55 14.23 3.94
CA TYR A 410 -16.76 15.46 4.07
C TYR A 410 -15.70 15.63 2.98
N ALA A 411 -15.47 14.60 2.19
CA ALA A 411 -14.43 14.55 1.17
C ALA A 411 -15.02 14.66 -0.26
N ASP A 412 -14.23 15.19 -1.17
CA ASP A 412 -14.43 15.03 -2.61
C ASP A 412 -13.76 13.74 -3.11
N VAL A 413 -12.61 13.41 -2.51
CA VAL A 413 -11.84 12.19 -2.76
C VAL A 413 -11.38 11.61 -1.43
N VAL A 414 -11.54 10.31 -1.24
CA VAL A 414 -10.93 9.57 -0.12
C VAL A 414 -9.82 8.68 -0.68
N VAL A 415 -8.68 8.66 -0.01
CA VAL A 415 -7.58 7.75 -0.33
C VAL A 415 -7.27 6.84 0.85
N SER A 416 -6.73 5.66 0.58
CA SER A 416 -6.35 4.72 1.64
C SER A 416 -5.23 3.79 1.17
N SER A 417 -4.28 3.48 2.06
CA SER A 417 -3.30 2.42 1.85
C SER A 417 -3.87 1.06 2.25
N LEU A 418 -4.25 0.26 1.28
CA LEU A 418 -4.73 -1.11 1.51
C LEU A 418 -3.61 -2.06 1.97
N THR A 419 -2.35 -1.65 1.83
CA THR A 419 -1.15 -2.36 2.32
C THR A 419 -1.19 -2.60 3.83
N LYS A 420 -1.85 -1.72 4.58
CA LYS A 420 -1.89 -1.71 6.05
C LYS A 420 -2.89 -2.74 6.58
N ILE A 421 -3.73 -2.38 7.54
CA ILE A 421 -4.66 -3.32 8.19
C ILE A 421 -5.63 -4.00 7.23
N PHE A 422 -5.93 -3.39 6.10
CA PHE A 422 -6.83 -3.99 5.12
C PHE A 422 -6.25 -5.30 4.57
N SER A 423 -4.96 -5.33 4.20
CA SER A 423 -4.24 -6.57 3.87
C SER A 423 -3.90 -7.40 5.12
N GLY A 424 -3.25 -6.80 6.10
CA GLY A 424 -2.87 -7.45 7.37
C GLY A 424 -1.68 -8.40 7.33
N ASP A 425 -1.27 -8.90 6.17
CA ASP A 425 -0.28 -9.99 6.03
C ASP A 425 1.13 -9.53 5.61
N CYS A 426 1.36 -8.23 5.49
CA CYS A 426 2.66 -7.65 5.11
C CYS A 426 3.32 -8.22 3.85
N ASN A 427 2.59 -8.85 2.96
CA ASN A 427 3.11 -9.54 1.77
C ASN A 427 2.61 -8.97 0.45
N VAL A 428 1.78 -7.93 0.45
CA VAL A 428 1.23 -7.28 -0.74
C VAL A 428 0.99 -5.80 -0.47
N MET A 429 1.20 -4.98 -1.49
CA MET A 429 0.80 -3.57 -1.49
C MET A 429 -0.54 -3.39 -2.22
N GLY A 430 -1.24 -2.31 -1.86
CA GLY A 430 -2.41 -1.83 -2.56
C GLY A 430 -2.81 -0.45 -2.06
N GLY A 431 -3.61 0.24 -2.85
CA GLY A 431 -4.23 1.50 -2.51
C GLY A 431 -5.66 1.58 -3.04
N GLY A 432 -6.46 2.41 -2.41
CA GLY A 432 -7.81 2.74 -2.83
C GLY A 432 -7.95 4.25 -3.01
N LEU A 433 -8.64 4.65 -4.07
CA LEU A 433 -9.11 6.00 -4.28
C LEU A 433 -10.62 5.93 -4.49
N VAL A 434 -11.37 6.69 -3.72
CA VAL A 434 -12.83 6.72 -3.74
C VAL A 434 -13.30 8.12 -4.11
N LEU A 435 -14.08 8.25 -5.16
CA LEU A 435 -14.76 9.51 -5.52
C LEU A 435 -16.08 9.61 -4.75
N ASN A 436 -16.37 10.81 -4.25
CA ASN A 436 -17.67 11.11 -3.67
C ASN A 436 -18.64 11.54 -4.78
N PRO A 437 -19.69 10.75 -5.10
CA PRO A 437 -20.66 11.15 -6.12
C PRO A 437 -21.48 12.39 -5.75
N GLY A 438 -21.51 12.79 -4.48
CA GLY A 438 -22.10 14.04 -4.02
C GLY A 438 -21.21 15.29 -4.20
N SER A 439 -19.94 15.11 -4.59
CA SER A 439 -19.01 16.22 -4.82
C SER A 439 -19.42 17.06 -6.03
N ARG A 440 -19.31 18.39 -5.89
CA ARG A 440 -19.49 19.31 -7.04
C ARG A 440 -18.48 19.06 -8.17
N TYR A 441 -17.34 18.44 -7.86
CA TYR A 441 -16.27 18.14 -8.83
C TYR A 441 -16.39 16.74 -9.44
N TYR A 442 -17.34 15.91 -8.99
CA TYR A 442 -17.43 14.50 -9.35
C TYR A 442 -17.31 14.25 -10.86
N GLY A 443 -18.09 14.93 -11.67
CA GLY A 443 -18.08 14.74 -13.14
C GLY A 443 -16.71 15.05 -13.76
N ALA A 444 -16.07 16.15 -13.35
CA ALA A 444 -14.74 16.53 -13.84
C ALA A 444 -13.65 15.56 -13.37
N LEU A 445 -13.70 15.12 -12.11
CA LEU A 445 -12.75 14.16 -11.57
C LEU A 445 -12.90 12.77 -12.22
N LYS A 446 -14.14 12.32 -12.43
CA LYS A 446 -14.42 11.06 -13.13
C LYS A 446 -13.84 11.06 -14.54
N HIS A 447 -14.12 12.12 -15.31
CA HIS A 447 -13.59 12.28 -16.66
C HIS A 447 -12.05 12.34 -16.68
N ALA A 448 -11.43 13.06 -15.74
CA ALA A 448 -9.98 13.13 -15.65
C ALA A 448 -9.35 11.77 -15.32
N LEU A 449 -10.00 10.95 -14.49
CA LEU A 449 -9.58 9.58 -14.17
C LEU A 449 -9.77 8.64 -15.37
N ASP A 450 -10.87 8.71 -16.10
CA ASP A 450 -11.10 7.89 -17.30
C ASP A 450 -9.96 8.06 -18.30
N ASP A 451 -9.42 9.27 -18.43
CA ASP A 451 -8.29 9.57 -19.30
C ASP A 451 -6.93 9.16 -18.75
N THR A 452 -6.74 9.15 -17.43
CA THR A 452 -5.39 9.05 -16.81
C THR A 452 -5.16 7.77 -16.06
N PHE A 453 -6.17 7.15 -15.51
CA PHE A 453 -6.08 5.94 -14.72
C PHE A 453 -5.92 4.71 -15.60
N GLU A 454 -5.03 3.82 -15.23
CA GLU A 454 -4.80 2.55 -15.90
C GLU A 454 -4.94 1.40 -14.89
N GLU A 455 -6.06 0.70 -14.95
CA GLU A 455 -6.37 -0.41 -14.03
C GLU A 455 -5.33 -1.54 -14.07
N LYS A 456 -4.60 -1.70 -15.19
CA LYS A 456 -3.52 -2.68 -15.38
C LYS A 456 -2.25 -2.36 -14.58
N ASN A 457 -2.14 -1.16 -14.00
CA ASN A 457 -1.02 -0.81 -13.14
C ASN A 457 -1.00 -1.67 -11.88
N TYR A 458 -2.19 -2.03 -11.36
CA TYR A 458 -2.29 -2.97 -10.24
C TYR A 458 -2.19 -4.40 -10.75
N TRP A 459 -1.10 -5.08 -10.37
CA TRP A 459 -0.77 -6.40 -10.92
C TRP A 459 -1.78 -7.46 -10.49
N ALA A 460 -2.14 -8.34 -11.43
CA ALA A 460 -3.20 -9.34 -11.24
C ALA A 460 -2.97 -10.25 -10.03
N GLU A 461 -1.75 -10.71 -9.83
CA GLU A 461 -1.39 -11.57 -8.68
C GLU A 461 -1.50 -10.78 -7.36
N ASP A 462 -1.04 -9.51 -7.33
CA ASP A 462 -1.19 -8.66 -6.15
C ASP A 462 -2.66 -8.41 -5.79
N VAL A 463 -3.54 -8.27 -6.79
CA VAL A 463 -4.99 -8.19 -6.58
C VAL A 463 -5.54 -9.44 -5.91
N MET A 464 -5.12 -10.63 -6.36
CA MET A 464 -5.58 -11.90 -5.78
C MET A 464 -5.09 -12.06 -4.33
N PHE A 465 -3.84 -11.67 -4.03
CA PHE A 465 -3.33 -11.66 -2.66
C PHE A 465 -4.08 -10.65 -1.78
N MET A 466 -4.34 -9.45 -2.29
CA MET A 466 -5.10 -8.42 -1.56
C MET A 466 -6.53 -8.86 -1.26
N GLU A 467 -7.20 -9.49 -2.23
CA GLU A 467 -8.55 -10.02 -2.03
C GLU A 467 -8.57 -11.06 -0.90
N ARG A 468 -7.68 -12.06 -0.98
CA ARG A 468 -7.57 -13.10 0.03
C ARG A 468 -7.30 -12.54 1.42
N ASN A 469 -6.29 -11.68 1.53
CA ASN A 469 -5.84 -11.11 2.79
C ASN A 469 -6.90 -10.20 3.43
N SER A 470 -7.78 -9.60 2.64
CA SER A 470 -8.80 -8.68 3.15
C SER A 470 -10.11 -9.33 3.60
N ARG A 471 -10.21 -10.66 3.54
CA ARG A 471 -11.46 -11.37 3.84
C ARG A 471 -11.92 -11.21 5.30
N ASP A 472 -10.99 -11.15 6.22
CA ASP A 472 -11.23 -11.02 7.65
C ASP A 472 -10.87 -9.63 8.23
N PHE A 473 -10.66 -8.62 7.35
CA PHE A 473 -10.15 -7.31 7.78
C PHE A 473 -11.01 -6.63 8.86
N LYS A 474 -12.34 -6.83 8.83
CA LYS A 474 -13.25 -6.24 9.83
C LYS A 474 -13.01 -6.84 11.22
N SER A 475 -12.96 -8.16 11.34
CA SER A 475 -12.70 -8.83 12.62
C SER A 475 -11.30 -8.50 13.19
N ARG A 476 -10.31 -8.32 12.30
CA ARG A 476 -8.98 -7.84 12.71
C ARG A 476 -9.02 -6.42 13.28
N ILE A 477 -9.78 -5.52 12.65
CA ILE A 477 -9.94 -4.15 13.15
C ILE A 477 -10.63 -4.16 14.51
N ASP A 478 -11.72 -4.92 14.68
CA ASP A 478 -12.45 -5.02 15.93
C ASP A 478 -11.53 -5.51 17.08
N ARG A 479 -10.72 -6.53 16.82
CA ARG A 479 -9.73 -7.05 17.80
C ARG A 479 -8.61 -6.06 18.08
N ALA A 480 -8.05 -5.42 17.07
CA ALA A 480 -7.00 -4.42 17.22
C ALA A 480 -7.50 -3.20 18.01
N ASN A 481 -8.75 -2.76 17.81
CA ASN A 481 -9.37 -1.71 18.60
C ASN A 481 -9.40 -2.07 20.09
N ALA A 482 -9.90 -3.27 20.44
CA ALA A 482 -9.99 -3.73 21.83
C ALA A 482 -8.59 -3.85 22.47
N ASN A 483 -7.64 -4.45 21.77
CA ASN A 483 -6.26 -4.60 22.25
C ASN A 483 -5.57 -3.24 22.46
N ALA A 484 -5.78 -2.28 21.55
CA ALA A 484 -5.19 -0.94 21.65
C ALA A 484 -5.72 -0.18 22.88
N GLU A 485 -7.02 -0.22 23.14
CA GLU A 485 -7.59 0.39 24.34
C GLU A 485 -6.99 -0.22 25.62
N ALA A 486 -6.87 -1.54 25.69
CA ALA A 486 -6.29 -2.24 26.82
C ALA A 486 -4.81 -1.89 27.06
N ILE A 487 -4.02 -1.71 25.97
CA ILE A 487 -2.62 -1.26 26.08
C ILE A 487 -2.56 0.20 26.55
N CYS A 488 -3.42 1.08 26.04
CA CYS A 488 -3.48 2.47 26.48
C CYS A 488 -3.72 2.58 28.00
N GLU A 489 -4.59 1.74 28.59
CA GLU A 489 -4.82 1.70 30.03
C GLU A 489 -3.53 1.36 30.81
N VAL A 490 -2.77 0.37 30.33
CA VAL A 490 -1.48 -0.02 30.95
C VAL A 490 -0.45 1.11 30.85
N LEU A 491 -0.37 1.79 29.68
CA LEU A 491 0.56 2.88 29.46
C LEU A 491 0.23 4.11 30.32
N MET A 492 -1.04 4.51 30.36
CA MET A 492 -1.49 5.68 31.15
C MET A 492 -1.33 5.50 32.66
N ALA A 493 -1.35 4.27 33.15
CA ALA A 493 -1.16 3.99 34.56
C ALA A 493 0.31 4.06 35.01
N HIS A 494 1.28 4.15 34.07
CA HIS A 494 2.70 4.07 34.39
C HIS A 494 3.35 5.45 34.52
N PRO A 495 4.10 5.77 35.62
CA PRO A 495 4.63 7.11 35.89
C PRO A 495 5.68 7.61 34.88
N ASN A 496 6.38 6.72 34.19
CA ASN A 496 7.38 7.07 33.17
C ASN A 496 6.76 7.38 31.80
N VAL A 497 5.45 7.19 31.61
CA VAL A 497 4.74 7.54 30.38
C VAL A 497 4.12 8.93 30.55
N ARG A 498 4.63 9.91 29.80
CA ARG A 498 4.15 11.31 29.87
C ARG A 498 2.83 11.50 29.15
N ASN A 499 2.73 11.00 27.93
CA ASN A 499 1.56 11.18 27.06
C ASN A 499 1.25 9.88 26.32
N VAL A 500 -0.04 9.62 26.09
CA VAL A 500 -0.54 8.57 25.22
C VAL A 500 -1.39 9.22 24.13
N TYR A 501 -0.90 9.24 22.92
CA TYR A 501 -1.64 9.76 21.77
C TYR A 501 -2.54 8.67 21.19
N TYR A 502 -3.83 8.82 21.39
CA TYR A 502 -4.83 7.92 20.88
C TYR A 502 -6.16 8.69 20.67
N PRO A 503 -6.94 8.45 19.61
CA PRO A 503 -8.08 9.33 19.28
C PRO A 503 -9.09 9.49 20.42
N ARG A 504 -9.25 8.45 21.25
CA ARG A 504 -10.14 8.47 22.44
C ARG A 504 -9.68 9.45 23.51
N PHE A 505 -8.38 9.72 23.61
CA PHE A 505 -7.77 10.50 24.71
C PHE A 505 -7.18 11.84 24.24
N ASN A 506 -7.15 12.07 22.92
CA ASN A 506 -6.66 13.33 22.35
C ASN A 506 -7.69 14.46 22.51
N ASP A 507 -7.21 15.71 22.55
CA ASP A 507 -8.07 16.91 22.56
C ASP A 507 -8.97 17.00 21.32
N SER A 508 -8.53 16.43 20.19
CA SER A 508 -9.31 16.33 18.94
C SER A 508 -10.38 15.23 18.92
N ARG A 509 -10.62 14.55 20.06
CA ARG A 509 -11.66 13.51 20.17
C ARG A 509 -13.03 13.95 19.65
N PRO A 510 -13.54 15.16 19.91
CA PRO A 510 -14.84 15.57 19.37
C PRO A 510 -14.90 15.49 17.83
N ASN A 511 -13.81 15.81 17.14
CA ASN A 511 -13.73 15.71 15.69
C ASN A 511 -13.77 14.25 15.23
N TYR A 512 -13.09 13.34 15.97
CA TYR A 512 -13.15 11.91 15.69
C TYR A 512 -14.57 11.36 15.85
N GLU A 513 -15.24 11.69 16.97
CA GLU A 513 -16.60 11.23 17.26
C GLU A 513 -17.61 11.70 16.20
N ALA A 514 -17.42 12.88 15.62
CA ALA A 514 -18.27 13.40 14.53
C ALA A 514 -18.23 12.51 13.26
N CYS A 515 -17.16 11.77 13.07
CA CYS A 515 -16.97 10.89 11.91
C CYS A 515 -17.02 9.40 12.27
N ARG A 516 -17.03 9.04 13.55
CA ARG A 516 -17.01 7.65 14.01
C ARG A 516 -18.27 6.90 13.56
N THR A 517 -18.11 5.70 13.02
CA THR A 517 -19.25 4.85 12.69
C THR A 517 -19.93 4.34 13.97
N PRO A 518 -21.21 3.95 13.93
CA PRO A 518 -21.93 3.49 15.11
C PRO A 518 -21.26 2.33 15.87
N HIS A 519 -20.51 1.50 15.16
CA HIS A 519 -19.78 0.35 15.71
C HIS A 519 -18.27 0.50 15.61
N GLY A 520 -17.77 1.66 15.23
CA GLY A 520 -16.34 1.93 15.08
C GLY A 520 -15.63 2.05 16.44
N GLY A 521 -14.39 1.56 16.50
CA GLY A 521 -13.46 1.82 17.59
C GLY A 521 -12.59 3.05 17.30
N TYR A 522 -11.42 3.11 17.97
CA TYR A 522 -10.50 4.24 17.84
C TYR A 522 -9.18 3.87 17.10
N GLY A 523 -9.12 2.67 16.54
CA GLY A 523 -7.96 2.19 15.76
C GLY A 523 -6.92 1.47 16.63
N GLY A 524 -6.00 0.79 15.95
CA GLY A 524 -4.86 0.10 16.56
C GLY A 524 -3.51 0.72 16.21
N LEU A 525 -3.48 1.90 15.63
CA LEU A 525 -2.34 2.57 14.97
C LEU A 525 -1.44 1.61 14.17
N LEU A 526 -1.56 1.51 12.89
CA LEU A 526 -1.36 0.32 12.09
C LEU A 526 -0.10 0.29 11.24
N LEU A 527 0.67 -0.76 11.44
CA LEU A 527 1.40 -1.44 10.37
C LEU A 527 0.70 -2.80 10.20
N GLY A 528 0.11 -3.12 9.05
CA GLY A 528 -0.69 -4.30 8.77
C GLY A 528 -0.07 -5.66 9.16
N THR A 529 0.18 -5.89 10.43
CA THR A 529 0.68 -7.15 10.99
C THR A 529 -0.33 -7.76 11.94
N ASN A 530 -0.36 -9.09 11.97
CA ASN A 530 -1.16 -9.84 12.93
C ASN A 530 -0.55 -9.85 14.34
N PHE A 531 0.61 -9.22 14.54
CA PHE A 531 1.33 -9.10 15.81
C PHE A 531 1.76 -7.67 16.07
N THR A 532 1.90 -7.35 17.37
CA THR A 532 2.23 -6.01 17.84
C THR A 532 3.67 -5.65 17.53
N LEU A 533 3.88 -4.50 16.90
CA LEU A 533 5.17 -3.91 16.60
C LEU A 533 5.34 -2.57 17.31
N THR A 534 6.50 -2.38 17.92
CA THR A 534 6.92 -1.09 18.46
C THR A 534 8.07 -0.53 17.62
N SER A 535 8.10 0.78 17.43
CA SER A 535 9.19 1.42 16.69
C SER A 535 9.54 2.79 17.25
N PRO A 536 10.83 3.17 17.23
CA PRO A 536 11.26 4.56 17.46
C PRO A 536 10.88 5.39 16.24
N TYR A 537 9.63 5.85 16.20
CA TYR A 537 9.00 6.38 14.99
C TYR A 537 9.77 7.52 14.35
N VAL A 538 10.19 8.51 15.15
CA VAL A 538 10.82 9.72 14.63
C VAL A 538 12.19 9.41 14.03
N LEU A 539 12.93 8.47 14.65
CA LEU A 539 14.18 7.98 14.11
C LEU A 539 14.02 7.29 12.74
N LEU A 540 12.97 6.49 12.56
CA LEU A 540 12.73 5.73 11.32
C LEU A 540 12.07 6.56 10.20
N ALA A 541 11.28 7.56 10.56
CA ALA A 541 10.48 8.29 9.57
C ALA A 541 11.03 9.69 9.27
N HIS A 542 11.80 10.29 10.19
CA HIS A 542 12.22 11.69 10.16
C HIS A 542 13.70 11.88 10.57
N TYR A 543 14.56 10.88 10.36
CA TYR A 543 15.96 10.91 10.79
C TYR A 543 16.71 12.19 10.41
N GLN A 544 16.47 12.69 9.20
CA GLN A 544 17.11 13.91 8.70
C GLN A 544 16.31 15.19 8.98
N GLU A 545 15.14 15.08 9.62
CA GLU A 545 14.18 16.17 9.82
C GLU A 545 13.70 16.24 11.30
N LEU A 546 14.54 15.81 12.26
CA LEU A 546 14.16 15.67 13.68
C LEU A 546 13.65 16.98 14.30
N GLU A 547 14.36 18.10 14.06
CA GLU A 547 13.98 19.41 14.58
C GLU A 547 12.67 19.91 13.95
N TRP A 548 12.49 19.67 12.65
CA TRP A 548 11.25 20.00 11.96
C TRP A 548 10.07 19.19 12.53
N ALA A 549 10.23 17.89 12.74
CA ALA A 549 9.18 17.07 13.33
C ALA A 549 8.84 17.52 14.76
N ALA A 550 9.86 17.83 15.57
CA ALA A 550 9.70 18.32 16.94
C ALA A 550 8.94 19.66 16.99
N SER A 551 9.13 20.56 16.01
CA SER A 551 8.42 21.85 15.94
C SER A 551 6.90 21.70 15.75
N TYR A 552 6.44 20.51 15.31
CA TYR A 552 5.02 20.15 15.20
C TYR A 552 4.55 19.19 16.29
N GLY A 553 5.29 19.09 17.41
CA GLY A 553 4.92 18.27 18.57
C GLY A 553 5.26 16.79 18.45
N VAL A 554 5.97 16.37 17.41
CA VAL A 554 6.43 14.98 17.24
C VAL A 554 7.75 14.80 17.97
N ASP A 555 7.67 14.43 19.24
CA ASP A 555 8.84 14.29 20.14
C ASP A 555 9.82 13.23 19.62
N PRO A 556 11.15 13.50 19.63
CA PRO A 556 12.16 12.53 19.20
C PRO A 556 12.12 11.19 19.98
N SER A 557 11.62 11.21 21.21
CA SER A 557 11.44 10.02 22.05
C SER A 557 10.15 9.25 21.80
N LEU A 558 9.33 9.66 20.82
CA LEU A 558 8.06 9.04 20.53
C LEU A 558 8.23 7.57 20.11
N VAL A 559 7.63 6.67 20.88
CA VAL A 559 7.50 5.26 20.52
C VAL A 559 6.12 5.03 19.91
N ARG A 560 6.11 4.58 18.66
CA ARG A 560 4.87 4.18 17.99
C ARG A 560 4.60 2.70 18.21
N VAL A 561 3.39 2.39 18.65
CA VAL A 561 2.91 1.03 18.86
C VAL A 561 1.87 0.71 17.78
N SER A 562 2.13 -0.30 16.97
CA SER A 562 1.17 -0.90 16.05
C SER A 562 0.62 -2.16 16.70
N VAL A 563 -0.63 -2.13 17.11
CA VAL A 563 -1.22 -3.19 17.91
C VAL A 563 -1.73 -4.32 17.02
N GLY A 564 -1.34 -5.55 17.35
CA GLY A 564 -1.70 -6.77 16.64
C GLY A 564 -2.92 -7.49 17.23
N LEU A 565 -3.00 -8.77 16.90
CA LEU A 565 -4.14 -9.64 17.17
C LEU A 565 -3.85 -10.66 18.29
N GLU A 566 -2.79 -10.46 19.07
CA GLU A 566 -2.43 -11.36 20.16
C GLU A 566 -3.52 -11.38 21.25
N ASP A 567 -3.40 -12.33 22.16
CA ASP A 567 -4.21 -12.36 23.36
C ASP A 567 -4.02 -11.08 24.19
N MET A 568 -5.11 -10.47 24.63
CA MET A 568 -5.11 -9.19 25.32
C MET A 568 -4.34 -9.22 26.64
N GLU A 569 -4.50 -10.28 27.43
CA GLU A 569 -3.82 -10.41 28.73
C GLU A 569 -2.32 -10.66 28.54
N LEU A 570 -1.94 -11.40 27.49
CA LEU A 570 -0.55 -11.54 27.10
C LEU A 570 0.06 -10.19 26.73
N LEU A 571 -0.63 -9.38 25.90
CA LEU A 571 -0.17 -8.04 25.54
C LEU A 571 0.01 -7.13 26.77
N LYS A 572 -0.98 -7.05 27.65
CA LYS A 572 -0.89 -6.29 28.90
C LYS A 572 0.33 -6.72 29.71
N SER A 573 0.55 -8.03 29.86
CA SER A 573 1.68 -8.55 30.62
C SER A 573 3.02 -8.20 30.00
N VAL A 574 3.13 -8.21 28.67
CA VAL A 574 4.35 -7.84 27.93
C VAL A 574 4.67 -6.36 28.11
N PHE A 575 3.68 -5.48 27.94
CA PHE A 575 3.86 -4.04 28.14
C PHE A 575 4.18 -3.68 29.59
N ALA A 576 3.51 -4.28 30.58
CA ALA A 576 3.82 -4.07 31.97
C ALA A 576 5.27 -4.49 32.32
N ARG A 577 5.75 -5.63 31.80
CA ARG A 577 7.16 -6.05 31.97
C ARG A 577 8.16 -5.11 31.30
N ALA A 578 7.84 -4.64 30.08
CA ALA A 578 8.70 -3.70 29.37
C ALA A 578 8.82 -2.36 30.11
N LEU A 579 7.71 -1.85 30.64
CA LEU A 579 7.68 -0.63 31.45
C LEU A 579 8.47 -0.80 32.74
N LYS A 580 8.30 -1.91 33.45
CA LYS A 580 9.08 -2.22 34.66
C LYS A 580 10.59 -2.23 34.41
N ALA A 581 11.04 -2.79 33.28
CA ALA A 581 12.45 -2.79 32.91
C ALA A 581 12.99 -1.35 32.71
N THR A 582 12.16 -0.37 32.33
CA THR A 582 12.60 1.03 32.22
C THR A 582 12.83 1.70 33.57
N GLU A 583 12.17 1.22 34.65
CA GLU A 583 12.38 1.72 36.01
C GLU A 583 13.76 1.33 36.54
N GLU A 584 14.20 0.10 36.23
CA GLU A 584 15.49 -0.42 36.65
C GLU A 584 16.66 0.37 36.03
N VAL A 585 16.57 0.71 34.74
CA VAL A 585 17.58 1.51 34.04
C VAL A 585 17.64 2.95 34.59
N THR A 586 16.49 3.51 34.96
CA THR A 586 16.43 4.91 35.48
C THR A 586 17.02 5.02 36.90
N THR A 587 17.02 3.94 37.66
CA THR A 587 17.64 3.87 39.00
C THR A 587 19.16 3.68 38.97
N GLU A 588 19.69 2.99 37.96
CA GLU A 588 21.14 2.80 37.77
C GLU A 588 21.84 4.06 37.19
N SER A 589 21.11 4.97 36.55
CA SER A 589 21.66 6.19 35.95
C SER A 589 21.58 7.43 36.87
N LYS A 590 21.10 7.30 38.10
CA LYS A 590 21.14 8.29 39.17
C LYS A 590 22.20 7.96 40.18
#